data_d2b16947360e9e7472e9eda8c0ce5b52
#
_entry.id   d2b16947360e9e7472e9eda8c0ce5b52
#
_cell.length_a   1.000
_cell.length_b   1.000
_cell.length_c   1.000
_cell.angle_alpha   90.00
_cell.angle_beta   90.00
_cell.angle_gamma   90.00
#
_symmetry.space_group_name_H-M   'P 1'
#
loop_
_entity.id
_entity.type
_entity.pdbx_description
1 polymer ?
#
loop_
_entity_poly.entity_id
_entity_poly.type
_entity_poly.pdbx_seq_one_letter_code
_entity_poly.pdbx_strand_id
1 'polypeptide(L)'
;MGFCSDREDVNSLCLTVVKRLLEKTGTKAADIGRMEVGTETIIDKSKSVKSVLMQLFAESGNTDMEGVDSTNACYGGTAALFNSVNWIESSAWDGRLALAVCADIAVYAAGNARPSGGAGAIAMLVGPHAPLVLDRGESTMSNIPIVDQQI
;
A
#
# COMPACT_ATOMS: atom_id res chain seq x y z
N MET A 1 7.36 -6.88 18.55
CA MET A 1 6.34 -7.60 17.75
C MET A 1 4.97 -7.13 18.22
N GLY A 2 4.06 -6.85 17.30
CA GLY A 2 2.67 -6.55 17.60
C GLY A 2 1.81 -7.80 17.46
N PHE A 3 0.78 -7.91 18.29
CA PHE A 3 -0.23 -8.94 18.16
C PHE A 3 -1.59 -8.28 18.08
N CYS A 4 -2.48 -8.82 17.28
CA CYS A 4 -3.85 -8.35 17.21
C CYS A 4 -4.62 -8.80 18.45
N SER A 5 -5.50 -7.92 18.94
CA SER A 5 -6.56 -8.28 19.88
C SER A 5 -7.70 -9.01 19.14
N ASP A 6 -8.70 -9.44 19.88
CA ASP A 6 -9.91 -10.06 19.34
C ASP A 6 -10.80 -9.11 18.52
N ARG A 7 -10.46 -7.82 18.49
CA ARG A 7 -11.17 -6.77 17.75
C ARG A 7 -10.40 -6.23 16.53
N GLU A 8 -9.23 -6.78 16.27
CA GLU A 8 -8.34 -6.33 15.19
C GLU A 8 -8.17 -7.43 14.15
N ASP A 9 -8.21 -7.02 12.91
CA ASP A 9 -7.97 -7.84 11.75
C ASP A 9 -7.12 -7.09 10.72
N VAL A 10 -6.77 -7.72 9.60
CA VAL A 10 -5.97 -7.10 8.55
C VAL A 10 -6.65 -5.85 7.98
N ASN A 11 -7.97 -5.85 7.88
CA ASN A 11 -8.72 -4.69 7.39
C ASN A 11 -8.60 -3.51 8.35
N SER A 12 -8.77 -3.73 9.65
CA SER A 12 -8.65 -2.68 10.67
C SER A 12 -7.23 -2.10 10.75
N LEU A 13 -6.21 -2.95 10.59
CA LEU A 13 -4.83 -2.50 10.49
C LEU A 13 -4.60 -1.60 9.28
N CYS A 14 -5.07 -2.04 8.09
CA CYS A 14 -4.96 -1.27 6.86
C CYS A 14 -5.72 0.06 6.94
N LEU A 15 -6.96 0.06 7.42
CA LEU A 15 -7.75 1.28 7.64
C LEU A 15 -7.02 2.27 8.55
N THR A 16 -6.41 1.77 9.63
CA THR A 16 -5.69 2.59 10.59
C THR A 16 -4.47 3.25 9.97
N VAL A 17 -3.62 2.49 9.25
CA VAL A 17 -2.38 3.06 8.69
C VAL A 17 -2.67 4.02 7.54
N VAL A 18 -3.66 3.71 6.70
CA VAL A 18 -4.06 4.61 5.60
C VAL A 18 -4.63 5.92 6.13
N LYS A 19 -5.57 5.84 7.08
CA LYS A 19 -6.13 7.04 7.71
C LYS A 19 -5.04 7.91 8.32
N ARG A 20 -4.15 7.33 9.11
CA ARG A 20 -3.03 8.05 9.75
C ARG A 20 -2.07 8.67 8.73
N LEU A 21 -1.81 7.96 7.62
CA LEU A 21 -0.95 8.49 6.56
C LEU A 21 -1.57 9.73 5.93
N LEU A 22 -2.85 9.68 5.53
CA LEU A 22 -3.54 10.82 4.93
C LEU A 22 -3.61 12.02 5.89
N GLU A 23 -3.93 11.78 7.17
CA GLU A 23 -3.96 12.82 8.20
C GLU A 23 -2.56 13.44 8.41
N LYS A 24 -1.51 12.62 8.51
CA LYS A 24 -0.14 13.07 8.76
C LYS A 24 0.45 13.89 7.60
N THR A 25 0.11 13.51 6.37
CA THR A 25 0.62 14.17 5.16
C THR A 25 -0.26 15.32 4.69
N GLY A 26 -1.48 15.43 5.20
CA GLY A 26 -2.48 16.38 4.71
C GLY A 26 -2.98 16.05 3.28
N THR A 27 -2.70 14.85 2.79
CA THR A 27 -3.12 14.42 1.44
C THR A 27 -4.63 14.27 1.38
N LYS A 28 -5.24 14.90 0.39
CA LYS A 28 -6.68 14.78 0.18
C LYS A 28 -7.01 13.43 -0.45
N ALA A 29 -8.12 12.86 -0.03
CA ALA A 29 -8.60 11.58 -0.60
C ALA A 29 -8.79 11.64 -2.13
N ALA A 30 -9.18 12.81 -2.66
CA ALA A 30 -9.34 13.04 -4.09
C ALA A 30 -8.02 12.96 -4.89
N ASP A 31 -6.88 13.15 -4.22
CA ASP A 31 -5.57 13.16 -4.88
C ASP A 31 -4.98 11.75 -5.07
N ILE A 32 -5.71 10.71 -4.68
CA ILE A 32 -5.30 9.31 -4.86
C ILE A 32 -6.00 8.71 -6.07
N GLY A 33 -5.22 8.27 -7.06
CA GLY A 33 -5.72 7.64 -8.30
C GLY A 33 -5.54 6.13 -8.34
N ARG A 34 -4.63 5.58 -7.52
CA ARG A 34 -4.36 4.15 -7.48
C ARG A 34 -4.12 3.67 -6.05
N MET A 35 -4.61 2.47 -5.74
CA MET A 35 -4.37 1.80 -4.47
C MET A 35 -4.01 0.34 -4.71
N GLU A 36 -2.80 -0.04 -4.33
CA GLU A 36 -2.31 -1.41 -4.36
C GLU A 36 -2.17 -1.94 -2.93
N VAL A 37 -2.70 -3.12 -2.67
CA VAL A 37 -2.59 -3.77 -1.36
C VAL A 37 -1.82 -5.06 -1.49
N GLY A 38 -0.78 -5.25 -0.68
CA GLY A 38 -0.02 -6.49 -0.59
C GLY A 38 -0.31 -7.20 0.72
N THR A 39 -0.94 -8.37 0.65
CA THR A 39 -1.26 -9.18 1.83
C THR A 39 -1.47 -10.65 1.47
N GLU A 40 -1.09 -11.55 2.35
CA GLU A 40 -1.47 -12.97 2.31
C GLU A 40 -2.53 -13.32 3.38
N THR A 41 -2.91 -12.34 4.21
CA THR A 41 -3.94 -12.49 5.24
C THR A 41 -5.31 -12.22 4.64
N ILE A 42 -5.98 -13.28 4.17
CA ILE A 42 -7.27 -13.18 3.48
C ILE A 42 -8.40 -13.50 4.46
N ILE A 43 -9.31 -12.55 4.67
CA ILE A 43 -10.53 -12.74 5.47
C ILE A 43 -11.68 -13.22 4.57
N ASP A 44 -11.88 -12.54 3.46
CA ASP A 44 -12.93 -12.83 2.49
C ASP A 44 -12.34 -12.88 1.08
N LYS A 45 -12.45 -14.02 0.42
CA LYS A 45 -11.93 -14.22 -0.95
C LYS A 45 -12.70 -13.44 -2.01
N SER A 46 -13.91 -13.03 -1.72
CA SER A 46 -14.77 -12.27 -2.65
C SER A 46 -14.70 -10.76 -2.45
N LYS A 47 -14.05 -10.29 -1.38
CA LYS A 47 -13.93 -8.87 -1.08
C LYS A 47 -12.49 -8.51 -0.73
N SER A 48 -11.83 -7.80 -1.64
CA SER A 48 -10.46 -7.34 -1.43
C SER A 48 -10.33 -6.37 -0.25
N VAL A 49 -9.17 -6.33 0.37
CA VAL A 49 -8.83 -5.30 1.38
C VAL A 49 -8.93 -3.91 0.75
N LYS A 50 -8.48 -3.75 -0.51
CA LYS A 50 -8.65 -2.50 -1.28
C LYS A 50 -10.11 -2.05 -1.28
N SER A 51 -11.06 -2.95 -1.51
CA SER A 51 -12.50 -2.62 -1.49
C SER A 51 -12.99 -2.17 -0.11
N VAL A 52 -12.41 -2.70 0.96
CA VAL A 52 -12.71 -2.23 2.32
C VAL A 52 -12.14 -0.83 2.54
N LEU A 53 -10.90 -0.58 2.11
CA LEU A 53 -10.24 0.72 2.23
C LEU A 53 -10.94 1.84 1.46
N MET A 54 -11.67 1.53 0.38
CA MET A 54 -12.46 2.50 -0.36
C MET A 54 -13.48 3.26 0.52
N GLN A 55 -13.86 2.71 1.67
CA GLN A 55 -14.74 3.40 2.62
C GLN A 55 -14.13 4.71 3.15
N LEU A 56 -12.80 4.80 3.26
CA LEU A 56 -12.12 6.04 3.69
C LEU A 56 -12.23 7.17 2.65
N PHE A 57 -12.59 6.83 1.42
CA PHE A 57 -12.68 7.77 0.30
C PHE A 57 -14.12 8.13 -0.07
N ALA A 58 -15.11 7.48 0.57
CA ALA A 58 -16.52 7.66 0.25
C ALA A 58 -16.99 9.11 0.40
N GLU A 59 -16.60 9.78 1.48
CA GLU A 59 -16.99 11.19 1.74
C GLU A 59 -16.41 12.18 0.73
N SER A 60 -15.25 11.85 0.14
CA SER A 60 -14.63 12.68 -0.90
C SER A 60 -15.28 12.51 -2.27
N GLY A 61 -16.12 11.49 -2.45
CA GLY A 61 -16.68 11.10 -3.73
C GLY A 61 -15.66 10.43 -4.68
N ASN A 62 -14.44 10.13 -4.21
CA ASN A 62 -13.43 9.46 -5.02
C ASN A 62 -13.76 7.97 -5.14
N THR A 63 -14.50 7.62 -6.18
CA THR A 63 -14.83 6.23 -6.55
C THR A 63 -14.02 5.72 -7.74
N ASP A 64 -13.26 6.60 -8.38
CA ASP A 64 -12.41 6.34 -9.55
C ASP A 64 -10.97 6.09 -9.11
N MET A 65 -10.75 4.98 -8.44
CA MET A 65 -9.45 4.56 -7.94
C MET A 65 -9.16 3.13 -8.39
N GLU A 66 -8.19 2.99 -9.28
CA GLU A 66 -7.71 1.68 -9.73
C GLU A 66 -6.90 0.95 -8.66
N GLY A 67 -6.66 -0.33 -8.89
CA GLY A 67 -5.77 -1.16 -8.08
C GLY A 67 -6.39 -2.46 -7.61
N VAL A 68 -5.55 -3.31 -7.06
CA VAL A 68 -5.90 -4.68 -6.64
C VAL A 68 -5.20 -5.07 -5.34
N ASP A 69 -5.65 -6.19 -4.76
CA ASP A 69 -4.87 -6.90 -3.76
C ASP A 69 -3.90 -7.86 -4.45
N SER A 70 -2.62 -7.79 -4.11
CA SER A 70 -1.58 -8.71 -4.56
C SER A 70 -1.28 -9.73 -3.48
N THR A 71 -1.46 -11.01 -3.80
CA THR A 71 -1.20 -12.12 -2.89
C THR A 71 -0.08 -12.99 -3.43
N ASN A 72 1.07 -12.92 -2.80
CA ASN A 72 2.23 -13.77 -3.09
C ASN A 72 3.12 -13.85 -1.86
N ALA A 73 2.71 -14.61 -0.85
CA ALA A 73 3.42 -14.73 0.42
C ALA A 73 3.96 -13.36 0.89
N CYS A 74 5.15 -13.31 1.45
CA CYS A 74 5.76 -12.06 1.93
C CYS A 74 6.19 -11.08 0.81
N TYR A 75 5.98 -11.40 -0.47
CA TYR A 75 6.34 -10.55 -1.61
C TYR A 75 5.20 -9.58 -2.00
N GLY A 76 3.96 -9.85 -1.60
CA GLY A 76 2.80 -9.04 -2.01
C GLY A 76 2.98 -7.54 -1.75
N GLY A 77 3.57 -7.15 -0.63
CA GLY A 77 3.85 -5.75 -0.31
C GLY A 77 4.88 -5.10 -1.25
N THR A 78 5.93 -5.83 -1.64
CA THR A 78 6.91 -5.36 -2.63
C THR A 78 6.24 -5.21 -3.99
N ALA A 79 5.39 -6.16 -4.38
CA ALA A 79 4.61 -6.07 -5.62
C ALA A 79 3.70 -4.84 -5.63
N ALA A 80 2.99 -4.57 -4.54
CA ALA A 80 2.13 -3.39 -4.39
C ALA A 80 2.90 -2.08 -4.58
N LEU A 81 4.10 -1.98 -3.99
CA LEU A 81 4.97 -0.82 -4.18
C LEU A 81 5.40 -0.67 -5.64
N PHE A 82 5.91 -1.74 -6.26
CA PHE A 82 6.39 -1.68 -7.64
C PHE A 82 5.24 -1.45 -8.65
N ASN A 83 4.07 -2.00 -8.43
CA ASN A 83 2.89 -1.70 -9.24
C ASN A 83 2.51 -0.21 -9.16
N SER A 84 2.60 0.37 -7.97
CA SER A 84 2.36 1.79 -7.75
C SER A 84 3.39 2.65 -8.50
N VAL A 85 4.68 2.31 -8.42
CA VAL A 85 5.75 3.00 -9.16
C VAL A 85 5.54 2.87 -10.66
N ASN A 86 5.29 1.65 -11.16
CA ASN A 86 5.08 1.40 -12.58
C ASN A 86 3.88 2.16 -13.14
N TRP A 87 2.82 2.33 -12.35
CA TRP A 87 1.67 3.12 -12.77
C TRP A 87 2.01 4.61 -12.89
N ILE A 88 2.69 5.18 -11.88
CA ILE A 88 3.15 6.58 -11.92
C ILE A 88 3.99 6.87 -13.17
N GLU A 89 4.78 5.87 -13.62
CA GLU A 89 5.66 5.99 -14.78
C GLU A 89 5.02 5.60 -16.11
N SER A 90 3.79 5.11 -16.07
CA SER A 90 3.09 4.67 -17.28
C SER A 90 2.39 5.83 -17.97
N SER A 91 2.03 5.62 -19.24
CA SER A 91 1.17 6.54 -20.00
C SER A 91 -0.27 6.61 -19.46
N ALA A 92 -0.65 5.71 -18.55
CA ALA A 92 -1.96 5.70 -17.92
C ALA A 92 -2.01 6.58 -16.65
N TRP A 93 -0.89 7.15 -16.23
CA TRP A 93 -0.88 8.03 -15.07
C TRP A 93 -1.68 9.32 -15.31
N ASP A 94 -2.57 9.62 -14.40
CA ASP A 94 -3.50 10.75 -14.47
C ASP A 94 -3.07 11.97 -13.63
N GLY A 95 -1.87 11.95 -13.07
CA GLY A 95 -1.32 13.03 -12.24
C GLY A 95 -1.61 12.89 -10.75
N ARG A 96 -2.42 11.91 -10.32
CA ARG A 96 -2.71 11.64 -8.91
C ARG A 96 -1.64 10.74 -8.29
N LEU A 97 -1.62 10.68 -6.96
CA LEU A 97 -0.73 9.81 -6.20
C LEU A 97 -1.22 8.36 -6.21
N ALA A 98 -0.28 7.42 -6.04
CA ALA A 98 -0.61 6.05 -5.73
C ALA A 98 -0.41 5.77 -4.24
N LEU A 99 -1.21 4.85 -3.70
CA LEU A 99 -1.17 4.39 -2.33
C LEU A 99 -0.81 2.89 -2.33
N ALA A 100 0.36 2.56 -1.79
CA ALA A 100 0.77 1.18 -1.56
C ALA A 100 0.56 0.83 -0.08
N VAL A 101 -0.20 -0.23 0.18
CA VAL A 101 -0.54 -0.72 1.52
C VAL A 101 -0.05 -2.15 1.68
N CYS A 102 0.64 -2.43 2.77
CA CYS A 102 1.13 -3.77 3.08
C CYS A 102 0.71 -4.11 4.49
N ALA A 103 0.09 -5.27 4.67
CA ALA A 103 -0.31 -5.73 6.00
C ALA A 103 -0.42 -7.24 6.06
N ASP A 104 0.03 -7.81 7.17
CA ASP A 104 -0.14 -9.23 7.43
C ASP A 104 -0.29 -9.53 8.91
N ILE A 105 -0.96 -10.64 9.20
CA ILE A 105 -1.09 -11.22 10.52
C ILE A 105 -0.58 -12.65 10.45
N ALA A 106 0.63 -12.88 10.96
CA ALA A 106 1.27 -14.19 10.96
C ALA A 106 1.03 -14.90 12.29
N VAL A 107 0.21 -15.95 12.27
CA VAL A 107 -0.03 -16.82 13.41
C VAL A 107 0.42 -18.23 13.06
N TYR A 108 1.49 -18.69 13.68
CA TYR A 108 2.01 -20.04 13.46
C TYR A 108 1.44 -21.04 14.46
N ALA A 109 1.39 -22.30 14.04
CA ALA A 109 1.05 -23.42 14.91
C ALA A 109 2.03 -23.51 16.09
N ALA A 110 1.63 -24.24 17.14
CA ALA A 110 2.52 -24.53 18.27
C ALA A 110 3.80 -25.21 17.80
N GLY A 111 4.95 -24.66 18.21
CA GLY A 111 6.28 -25.11 17.80
C GLY A 111 7.30 -23.97 17.81
N ASN A 112 8.49 -24.24 17.29
CA ASN A 112 9.63 -23.32 17.33
C ASN A 112 9.40 -21.99 16.58
N ALA A 113 8.53 -21.98 15.57
CA ALA A 113 8.22 -20.78 14.79
C ALA A 113 7.18 -19.87 15.49
N ARG A 114 6.41 -20.36 16.48
CA ARG A 114 5.34 -19.62 17.14
C ARG A 114 5.79 -18.24 17.67
N PRO A 115 6.95 -18.10 18.31
CA PRO A 115 7.41 -16.81 18.84
C PRO A 115 7.78 -15.78 17.77
N SER A 116 7.95 -16.20 16.50
CA SER A 116 8.26 -15.29 15.38
C SER A 116 7.01 -14.70 14.70
N GLY A 117 5.82 -15.13 15.11
CA GLY A 117 4.55 -14.57 14.63
C GLY A 117 4.36 -13.12 15.07
N GLY A 118 3.48 -12.42 14.39
CA GLY A 118 3.14 -11.04 14.70
C GLY A 118 2.17 -10.44 13.69
N ALA A 119 1.80 -9.19 13.93
CA ALA A 119 0.94 -8.42 13.05
C ALA A 119 1.56 -7.05 12.77
N GLY A 120 1.37 -6.55 11.57
CA GLY A 120 1.84 -5.23 11.19
C GLY A 120 1.19 -4.74 9.91
N ALA A 121 1.20 -3.42 9.75
CA ALA A 121 0.76 -2.76 8.53
C ALA A 121 1.57 -1.50 8.27
N ILE A 122 1.75 -1.18 7.00
CA ILE A 122 2.36 0.06 6.52
C ILE A 122 1.58 0.58 5.33
N ALA A 123 1.49 1.90 5.20
CA ALA A 123 0.97 2.58 4.03
C ALA A 123 2.00 3.60 3.53
N MET A 124 2.15 3.68 2.22
CA MET A 124 3.11 4.56 1.55
C MET A 124 2.40 5.34 0.44
N LEU A 125 2.65 6.64 0.37
CA LEU A 125 2.29 7.45 -0.80
C LEU A 125 3.44 7.38 -1.82
N VAL A 126 3.08 7.13 -3.07
CA VAL A 126 4.01 7.05 -4.20
C VAL A 126 3.62 8.09 -5.22
N GLY A 127 4.59 8.89 -5.65
CA GLY A 127 4.35 9.96 -6.60
C GLY A 127 5.60 10.80 -6.83
N PRO A 128 5.53 11.81 -7.70
CA PRO A 128 6.65 12.71 -7.96
C PRO A 128 6.96 13.58 -6.73
N HIS A 129 8.18 14.13 -6.69
CA HIS A 129 8.64 15.06 -5.65
C HIS A 129 8.60 14.49 -4.22
N ALA A 130 8.73 13.17 -4.07
CA ALA A 130 8.75 12.52 -2.77
C ALA A 130 10.09 12.80 -2.03
N PRO A 131 10.07 12.93 -0.70
CA PRO A 131 11.29 13.14 0.09
C PRO A 131 12.21 11.92 0.12
N LEU A 132 11.66 10.72 -0.13
CA LEU A 132 12.40 9.47 -0.27
C LEU A 132 12.33 9.03 -1.73
N VAL A 133 13.48 9.04 -2.39
CA VAL A 133 13.60 8.71 -3.81
C VAL A 133 13.95 7.25 -3.97
N LEU A 134 13.25 6.56 -4.87
CA LEU A 134 13.62 5.22 -5.32
C LEU A 134 14.67 5.34 -6.42
N ASP A 135 15.89 4.93 -6.12
CA ASP A 135 16.97 4.84 -7.12
C ASP A 135 16.84 3.49 -7.87
N ARG A 136 16.73 3.56 -9.18
CA ARG A 136 16.66 2.36 -10.04
C ARG A 136 18.01 1.70 -10.27
N GLY A 137 19.08 2.23 -9.71
CA GLY A 137 20.44 1.79 -10.03
C GLY A 137 20.86 2.20 -11.44
N GLU A 138 22.16 2.14 -11.71
CA GLU A 138 22.72 2.39 -13.03
C GLU A 138 22.40 1.28 -14.03
N SER A 139 21.16 1.02 -14.34
CA SER A 139 20.84 0.32 -15.57
C SER A 139 20.81 1.35 -16.69
N THR A 140 21.75 1.24 -17.58
CA THR A 140 22.11 2.11 -18.69
C THR A 140 21.01 2.30 -19.74
N MET A 141 19.76 2.40 -19.39
CA MET A 141 18.68 2.67 -20.34
C MET A 141 17.60 3.52 -19.74
N SER A 142 17.62 4.73 -20.19
CA SER A 142 16.61 5.78 -20.14
C SER A 142 16.68 6.78 -19.00
N ASN A 143 16.97 8.01 -19.40
CA ASN A 143 16.69 9.26 -18.72
C ASN A 143 15.17 9.48 -18.54
N ILE A 144 14.54 8.74 -17.66
CA ILE A 144 13.21 9.10 -17.17
C ILE A 144 13.41 9.44 -15.70
N PRO A 145 13.38 10.71 -15.34
CA PRO A 145 13.43 11.10 -13.94
C PRO A 145 12.15 10.65 -13.27
N ILE A 146 12.25 9.69 -12.36
CA ILE A 146 11.14 9.28 -11.50
C ILE A 146 10.81 10.38 -10.50
N VAL A 147 11.77 11.22 -10.21
CA VAL A 147 11.60 12.37 -9.32
C VAL A 147 12.58 13.45 -9.75
N ASP A 148 12.09 14.63 -9.98
CA ASP A 148 12.93 15.80 -10.15
C ASP A 148 13.81 15.99 -8.90
N GLN A 149 15.12 15.92 -9.09
CA GLN A 149 16.09 16.23 -8.06
C GLN A 149 16.07 17.74 -7.84
N GLN A 150 15.24 18.21 -6.93
CA GLN A 150 15.47 19.51 -6.33
C GLN A 150 15.46 19.38 -4.81
N ILE A 151 16.65 19.50 -4.28
CA ILE A 151 16.97 19.79 -2.88
C ILE A 151 16.46 21.19 -2.52
#